data_f8b18f0b0b44035b3f607efad5d52476
#
_entry.id   f8b18f0b0b44035b3f607efad5d52476
#
_cell.length_a   1.000
_cell.length_b   1.000
_cell.length_c   1.000
_cell.angle_alpha   90.00
_cell.angle_beta   90.00
_cell.angle_gamma   90.00
#
_symmetry.space_group_name_H-M   'P 1'
#
loop_
_entity.id
_entity.type
_entity.pdbx_description
1 polymer ?
#
loop_
_entity_poly.entity_id
_entity_poly.type
_entity_poly.pdbx_seq_one_letter_code
_entity_poly.pdbx_strand_id
1 'polypeptide(L)'
;VCGGLGGVMEEACRGAKSAGGITVGILPGVDRGYANPYVDIVIATGLGEARNVLVVKSCLSVIAIEGGYGTLSEIAFALRAGVRVVGLNTWEMNIAASTKYVDEIIRVSNAREAVDEALLGMVSRS
;
A
#
# COMPACT_ATOMS: atom_id res chain seq x y z
N VAL A 1 2.51 7.08 0.26
CA VAL A 1 1.14 7.14 -0.30
C VAL A 1 0.29 6.07 0.34
N CYS A 2 -0.92 6.40 0.73
CA CYS A 2 -1.88 5.45 1.28
C CYS A 2 -3.32 5.90 0.98
N GLY A 3 -4.29 5.15 1.48
CA GLY A 3 -5.71 5.51 1.33
C GLY A 3 -6.19 6.68 2.18
N GLY A 4 -5.33 7.22 3.04
CA GLY A 4 -5.57 8.46 3.77
C GLY A 4 -6.50 8.39 4.98
N LEU A 5 -6.99 7.20 5.34
CA LEU A 5 -7.94 7.02 6.44
C LEU A 5 -7.24 6.56 7.73
N GLY A 6 -7.95 5.89 8.62
CA GLY A 6 -7.45 5.46 9.93
C GLY A 6 -6.69 4.14 9.93
N GLY A 7 -6.41 3.63 11.13
CA GLY A 7 -5.74 2.36 11.32
C GLY A 7 -4.28 2.39 10.88
N VAL A 8 -3.84 1.38 10.15
CA VAL A 8 -2.46 1.27 9.65
C VAL A 8 -2.08 2.48 8.78
N MET A 9 -3.00 2.99 7.97
CA MET A 9 -2.77 4.17 7.14
C MET A 9 -2.39 5.39 7.98
N GLU A 10 -3.12 5.65 9.05
CA GLU A 10 -2.84 6.76 9.96
C GLU A 10 -1.50 6.59 10.67
N GLU A 11 -1.20 5.40 11.18
CA GLU A 11 0.05 5.12 11.86
C GLU A 11 1.25 5.21 10.91
N ALA A 12 1.12 4.78 9.68
CA ALA A 12 2.15 4.92 8.66
C ALA A 12 2.44 6.39 8.35
N CYS A 13 1.38 7.20 8.21
CA CYS A 13 1.52 8.66 8.02
C CYS A 13 2.19 9.31 9.22
N ARG A 14 1.76 8.96 10.43
CA ARG A 14 2.36 9.50 11.67
C ARG A 14 3.85 9.21 11.74
N GLY A 15 4.24 7.97 11.44
CA GLY A 15 5.65 7.56 11.42
C GLY A 15 6.46 8.31 10.37
N ALA A 16 5.94 8.45 9.16
CA ALA A 16 6.59 9.19 8.08
C ALA A 16 6.79 10.66 8.46
N LYS A 17 5.78 11.29 9.04
CA LYS A 17 5.87 12.69 9.50
C LYS A 17 6.90 12.87 10.59
N SER A 18 7.00 11.92 11.53
CA SER A 18 7.98 12.00 12.63
C SER A 18 9.43 11.96 12.12
N ALA A 19 9.66 11.41 10.94
CA ALA A 19 10.97 11.33 10.29
C ALA A 19 11.18 12.42 9.21
N GLY A 20 10.26 13.38 9.10
CA GLY A 20 10.36 14.47 8.13
C GLY A 20 9.90 14.11 6.72
N GLY A 21 9.20 13.00 6.55
CA GLY A 21 8.67 12.57 5.24
C GLY A 21 7.42 13.34 4.82
N ILE A 22 7.07 13.21 3.55
CA ILE A 22 5.85 13.76 2.97
C ILE A 22 4.83 12.64 2.83
N THR A 23 3.59 12.88 3.23
CA THR A 23 2.51 11.90 3.17
C THR A 23 1.44 12.31 2.19
N VAL A 24 0.98 11.35 1.38
CA VAL A 24 -0.09 11.54 0.41
C VAL A 24 -1.22 10.56 0.73
N GLY A 25 -2.42 11.09 0.91
CA GLY A 25 -3.62 10.28 1.13
C GLY A 25 -4.56 10.38 -0.05
N ILE A 26 -4.87 9.27 -0.68
CA ILE A 26 -5.83 9.18 -1.79
C ILE A 26 -7.13 8.65 -1.24
N LEU A 27 -8.10 9.54 -1.01
CA LEU A 27 -9.35 9.24 -0.33
C LEU A 27 -10.39 8.64 -1.28
N PRO A 28 -11.25 7.75 -0.77
CA PRO A 28 -12.36 7.21 -1.56
C PRO A 28 -13.50 8.19 -1.77
N GLY A 29 -13.71 9.09 -0.81
CA GLY A 29 -14.81 10.05 -0.83
C GLY A 29 -14.46 11.37 -1.50
N VAL A 30 -15.40 12.31 -1.41
CA VAL A 30 -15.26 13.67 -1.97
C VAL A 30 -14.84 14.69 -0.92
N ASP A 31 -14.94 14.36 0.35
CA ASP A 31 -14.64 15.27 1.45
C ASP A 31 -13.19 15.10 1.94
N ARG A 32 -12.39 16.12 1.73
CA ARG A 32 -10.98 16.16 2.16
C ARG A 32 -10.84 16.08 3.69
N GLY A 33 -11.88 16.46 4.45
CA GLY A 33 -11.87 16.46 5.90
C GLY A 33 -11.81 15.06 6.54
N TYR A 34 -12.06 14.00 5.77
CA TYR A 34 -11.94 12.63 6.26
C TYR A 34 -10.49 12.11 6.28
N ALA A 35 -9.54 12.84 5.71
CA ALA A 35 -8.14 12.44 5.77
C ALA A 35 -7.66 12.41 7.23
N ASN A 36 -6.81 11.44 7.58
CA ASN A 36 -6.20 11.45 8.91
C ASN A 36 -5.30 12.67 9.09
N PRO A 37 -5.03 13.10 10.35
CA PRO A 37 -4.37 14.38 10.61
C PRO A 37 -2.90 14.44 10.17
N TYR A 38 -2.30 13.31 9.79
CA TYR A 38 -0.90 13.26 9.39
C TYR A 38 -0.71 13.25 7.86
N VAL A 39 -1.78 13.39 7.09
CA VAL A 39 -1.70 13.48 5.62
C VAL A 39 -1.36 14.92 5.22
N ASP A 40 -0.26 15.09 4.49
CA ASP A 40 0.14 16.39 3.96
C ASP A 40 -0.64 16.76 2.71
N ILE A 41 -0.71 15.84 1.76
CA ILE A 41 -1.36 16.05 0.47
C ILE A 41 -2.60 15.16 0.39
N VAL A 42 -3.77 15.77 0.33
CA VAL A 42 -5.05 15.08 0.30
C VAL A 42 -5.61 15.12 -1.11
N ILE A 43 -5.90 13.92 -1.65
CA ILE A 43 -6.55 13.79 -2.95
C ILE A 43 -7.89 13.10 -2.72
N ALA A 44 -8.98 13.86 -2.79
CA ALA A 44 -10.35 13.36 -2.65
C ALA A 44 -10.86 12.93 -4.03
N THR A 45 -11.02 11.62 -4.23
CA THR A 45 -11.32 11.09 -5.56
C THR A 45 -12.80 10.94 -5.86
N GLY A 46 -13.63 10.69 -4.85
CA GLY A 46 -15.03 10.35 -5.05
C GLY A 46 -15.26 9.02 -5.77
N LEU A 47 -14.22 8.18 -5.90
CA LEU A 47 -14.28 6.93 -6.66
C LEU A 47 -14.58 5.70 -5.79
N GLY A 48 -14.75 5.89 -4.48
CA GLY A 48 -14.95 4.76 -3.57
C GLY A 48 -13.75 3.81 -3.60
N GLU A 49 -14.01 2.53 -3.61
CA GLU A 49 -12.96 1.50 -3.60
C GLU A 49 -12.11 1.48 -4.87
N ALA A 50 -12.58 2.04 -5.97
CA ALA A 50 -11.80 2.13 -7.20
C ALA A 50 -10.52 2.97 -7.02
N ARG A 51 -10.44 3.82 -5.98
CA ARG A 51 -9.23 4.58 -5.67
C ARG A 51 -8.05 3.69 -5.25
N ASN A 52 -8.28 2.42 -4.90
CA ASN A 52 -7.23 1.47 -4.56
C ASN A 52 -6.23 1.28 -5.71
N VAL A 53 -6.71 1.31 -6.94
CA VAL A 53 -5.86 1.27 -8.14
C VAL A 53 -4.93 2.48 -8.18
N LEU A 54 -5.43 3.65 -7.82
CA LEU A 54 -4.65 4.89 -7.83
C LEU A 54 -3.54 4.86 -6.77
N VAL A 55 -3.84 4.34 -5.58
CA VAL A 55 -2.83 4.15 -4.53
C VAL A 55 -1.67 3.32 -5.05
N VAL A 56 -1.98 2.15 -5.58
CA VAL A 56 -0.99 1.19 -6.07
C VAL A 56 -0.18 1.75 -7.23
N LYS A 57 -0.84 2.37 -8.20
CA LYS A 57 -0.15 2.92 -9.38
C LYS A 57 0.68 4.16 -9.07
N SER A 58 0.46 4.78 -7.93
CA SER A 58 1.27 5.91 -7.46
C SER A 58 2.54 5.47 -6.74
N CYS A 59 2.74 4.17 -6.54
CA CYS A 59 3.83 3.62 -5.74
C CYS A 59 4.88 2.92 -6.59
N LEU A 60 6.14 3.01 -6.17
CA LEU A 60 7.23 2.19 -6.71
C LEU A 60 7.28 0.82 -6.04
N SER A 61 6.88 0.76 -4.78
CA SER A 61 6.73 -0.47 -4.01
C SER A 61 5.52 -0.33 -3.09
N VAL A 62 4.87 -1.44 -2.80
CA VAL A 62 3.72 -1.51 -1.89
C VAL A 62 4.11 -2.33 -0.66
N ILE A 63 3.80 -1.81 0.52
CA ILE A 63 3.87 -2.57 1.77
C ILE A 63 2.45 -2.88 2.20
N ALA A 64 2.11 -4.16 2.21
CA ALA A 64 0.80 -4.64 2.65
C ALA A 64 0.94 -5.20 4.08
N ILE A 65 0.13 -4.67 4.99
CA ILE A 65 0.16 -5.05 6.41
C ILE A 65 -1.23 -5.54 6.79
N GLU A 66 -1.31 -6.80 7.22
CA GLU A 66 -2.60 -7.43 7.57
C GLU A 66 -3.63 -7.19 6.47
N GLY A 67 -4.77 -6.58 6.82
CA GLY A 67 -5.73 -6.05 5.87
C GLY A 67 -6.92 -6.93 5.59
N GLY A 68 -7.98 -6.27 5.14
CA GLY A 68 -9.19 -6.91 4.67
C GLY A 68 -9.21 -7.02 3.14
N TYR A 69 -10.39 -7.03 2.57
CA TYR A 69 -10.56 -7.16 1.12
C TYR A 69 -10.00 -5.98 0.32
N GLY A 70 -9.97 -4.78 0.90
CA GLY A 70 -9.35 -3.63 0.26
C GLY A 70 -7.86 -3.84 0.04
N THR A 71 -7.16 -4.31 1.07
CA THR A 71 -5.74 -4.65 0.97
C THR A 71 -5.51 -5.78 -0.03
N LEU A 72 -6.37 -6.80 -0.05
CA LEU A 72 -6.29 -7.89 -1.03
C LEU A 72 -6.40 -7.35 -2.46
N SER A 73 -7.32 -6.43 -2.71
CA SER A 73 -7.47 -5.82 -4.03
C SER A 73 -6.24 -5.01 -4.43
N GLU A 74 -5.66 -4.26 -3.51
CA GLU A 74 -4.44 -3.51 -3.75
C GLU A 74 -3.25 -4.41 -4.08
N ILE A 75 -3.10 -5.52 -3.35
CA ILE A 75 -2.07 -6.52 -3.63
C ILE A 75 -2.24 -7.08 -5.06
N ALA A 76 -3.47 -7.47 -5.40
CA ALA A 76 -3.77 -8.03 -6.73
C ALA A 76 -3.46 -7.02 -7.85
N PHE A 77 -3.85 -5.77 -7.70
CA PHE A 77 -3.54 -4.72 -8.67
C PHE A 77 -2.04 -4.46 -8.78
N ALA A 78 -1.33 -4.48 -7.65
CA ALA A 78 0.12 -4.28 -7.62
C ALA A 78 0.86 -5.38 -8.37
N LEU A 79 0.53 -6.63 -8.08
CA LEU A 79 1.14 -7.79 -8.74
C LEU A 79 0.85 -7.79 -10.25
N ARG A 80 -0.39 -7.47 -10.63
CA ARG A 80 -0.77 -7.34 -12.04
C ARG A 80 0.03 -6.25 -12.76
N ALA A 81 0.29 -5.14 -12.09
CA ALA A 81 1.03 -4.01 -12.66
C ALA A 81 2.56 -4.18 -12.59
N GLY A 82 3.06 -5.28 -12.02
CA GLY A 82 4.49 -5.50 -11.84
C GLY A 82 5.12 -4.63 -10.75
N VAL A 83 4.31 -4.11 -9.85
CA VAL A 83 4.77 -3.35 -8.69
C VAL A 83 5.21 -4.32 -7.59
N ARG A 84 6.39 -4.07 -7.02
CA ARG A 84 6.93 -4.88 -5.93
C ARG A 84 6.02 -4.82 -4.71
N VAL A 85 5.63 -5.97 -4.18
CA VAL A 85 4.80 -6.08 -2.98
C VAL A 85 5.58 -6.74 -1.85
N VAL A 86 5.64 -6.06 -0.72
CA VAL A 86 6.22 -6.57 0.53
C VAL A 86 5.07 -6.79 1.50
N GLY A 87 4.99 -7.98 2.10
CA GLY A 87 3.88 -8.35 2.98
C GLY A 87 4.32 -8.65 4.41
N LEU A 88 3.62 -8.02 5.36
CA LEU A 88 3.78 -8.26 6.79
C LEU A 88 2.46 -8.78 7.35
N ASN A 89 2.40 -10.07 7.67
CA ASN A 89 1.19 -10.74 8.17
C ASN A 89 -0.04 -10.48 7.29
N THR A 90 0.13 -10.55 5.99
CA THR A 90 -0.94 -10.27 5.03
C THR A 90 -1.37 -11.54 4.30
N TRP A 91 -2.21 -11.36 3.29
CA TRP A 91 -2.81 -12.45 2.51
C TRP A 91 -1.77 -13.37 1.89
N GLU A 92 -2.08 -14.66 1.90
CA GLU A 92 -1.41 -15.68 1.09
C GLU A 92 -2.36 -16.07 -0.04
N MET A 93 -1.83 -16.09 -1.28
CA MET A 93 -2.67 -16.30 -2.44
C MET A 93 -2.12 -17.42 -3.31
N ASN A 94 -2.98 -18.41 -3.59
CA ASN A 94 -2.66 -19.51 -4.48
C ASN A 94 -3.88 -19.88 -5.33
N ILE A 95 -3.64 -20.24 -6.58
CA ILE A 95 -4.66 -20.86 -7.39
C ILE A 95 -4.56 -22.38 -7.20
N ALA A 96 -5.65 -23.00 -6.75
CA ALA A 96 -5.70 -24.42 -6.52
C ALA A 96 -5.30 -25.21 -7.78
N ALA A 97 -4.44 -26.20 -7.60
CA ALA A 97 -3.95 -27.08 -8.67
C ALA A 97 -3.27 -26.37 -9.86
N SER A 98 -2.79 -25.13 -9.65
CA SER A 98 -2.08 -24.39 -10.68
C SER A 98 -0.71 -23.94 -10.19
N THR A 99 0.30 -24.07 -11.05
CA THR A 99 1.65 -23.52 -10.81
C THR A 99 1.92 -22.26 -11.63
N LYS A 100 0.94 -21.82 -12.44
CA LYS A 100 1.10 -20.68 -13.33
C LYS A 100 1.20 -19.34 -12.59
N TYR A 101 0.45 -19.21 -11.50
CA TYR A 101 0.46 -18.00 -10.67
C TYR A 101 0.97 -18.36 -9.28
N VAL A 102 2.20 -18.01 -8.99
CA VAL A 102 2.79 -18.15 -7.66
C VAL A 102 2.62 -16.85 -6.89
N ASP A 103 2.54 -16.97 -5.57
CA ASP A 103 2.52 -15.83 -4.68
C ASP A 103 3.90 -15.14 -4.74
N GLU A 104 3.95 -13.96 -5.33
CA GLU A 104 5.17 -13.17 -5.52
C GLU A 104 5.38 -12.13 -4.41
N ILE A 105 4.61 -12.19 -3.34
CA ILE A 105 4.74 -11.28 -2.21
C ILE A 105 6.01 -11.60 -1.43
N ILE A 106 6.81 -10.58 -1.17
CA ILE A 106 8.03 -10.72 -0.38
C ILE A 106 7.64 -10.65 1.09
N ARG A 107 7.77 -11.77 1.80
CA ARG A 107 7.36 -11.90 3.19
C ARG A 107 8.42 -11.38 4.14
N VAL A 108 8.00 -10.56 5.10
CA VAL A 108 8.86 -10.00 6.15
C VAL A 108 8.25 -10.19 7.52
N SER A 109 9.06 -10.04 8.57
CA SER A 109 8.65 -10.31 9.95
C SER A 109 8.40 -9.05 10.78
N ASN A 110 8.86 -7.89 10.32
CA ASN A 110 8.71 -6.63 11.05
C ASN A 110 8.71 -5.43 10.10
N ALA A 111 8.35 -4.27 10.64
CA ALA A 111 8.23 -3.03 9.88
C ALA A 111 9.56 -2.58 9.27
N ARG A 112 10.67 -2.76 9.97
CA ARG A 112 11.99 -2.37 9.47
C ARG A 112 12.38 -3.15 8.21
N GLU A 113 12.21 -4.47 8.26
CA GLU A 113 12.44 -5.32 7.10
C GLU A 113 11.53 -4.92 5.93
N ALA A 114 10.26 -4.55 6.23
CA ALA A 114 9.32 -4.15 5.21
C ALA A 114 9.81 -2.90 4.44
N VAL A 115 10.28 -1.90 5.17
CA VAL A 115 10.81 -0.68 4.57
C VAL A 115 12.09 -0.96 3.77
N ASP A 116 13.01 -1.75 4.32
CA ASP A 116 14.25 -2.10 3.65
C ASP A 116 13.99 -2.82 2.33
N GLU A 117 13.08 -3.80 2.33
CA GLU A 117 12.69 -4.53 1.12
C GLU A 117 11.96 -3.65 0.11
N ALA A 118 11.11 -2.74 0.56
CA ALA A 118 10.41 -1.81 -0.32
C ALA A 118 11.39 -0.85 -1.02
N LEU A 119 12.42 -0.39 -0.31
CA LEU A 119 13.44 0.49 -0.87
C LEU A 119 14.33 -0.20 -1.90
N LEU A 120 14.56 -1.51 -1.78
CA LEU A 120 15.29 -2.28 -2.79
C LEU A 120 14.61 -2.22 -4.15
N GLY A 121 13.29 -2.18 -4.19
CA GLY A 121 12.53 -2.04 -5.43
C GLY A 121 12.79 -0.71 -6.15
N MET A 122 13.15 0.33 -5.43
CA MET A 122 13.49 1.63 -6.00
C MET A 122 14.83 1.63 -6.71
N VAL A 123 15.82 0.92 -6.17
CA VAL A 123 17.16 0.83 -6.74
C VAL A 123 17.16 0.08 -8.08
N SER A 124 16.34 -0.96 -8.21
CA SER A 124 16.26 -1.77 -9.42
C SER A 124 15.56 -1.08 -10.60
N ARG A 125 14.95 0.10 -10.39
CA ARG A 125 14.25 0.89 -11.42
C ARG A 125 15.05 2.08 -11.94
N SER A 126 16.20 2.34 -11.36
CA SER A 126 17.04 3.48 -11.75
C SER A 126 17.93 3.19 -12.98
#